data_6751820120efec44450224ae64839481
#
_entry.id   6751820120efec44450224ae64839481
#
_cell.length_a   1.000
_cell.length_b   1.000
_cell.length_c   1.000
_cell.angle_alpha   90.00
_cell.angle_beta   90.00
_cell.angle_gamma   90.00
#
_symmetry.space_group_name_H-M   'P 1'
#
loop_
_entity.id
_entity.type
_entity.pdbx_description
1 polymer ?
#
loop_
_entity_poly.entity_id
_entity_poly.type
_entity_poly.pdbx_seq_one_letter_code
_entity_poly.pdbx_strand_id
1 'polypeptide(L)'
;MGEKQFGIDNNRIMQYAEEIKSISDMGIEVGIVIGGGNIFRGVQAERGGMDRTQGDYMGMLATIINGLALQNTLENIEVPTRLQSAINVNQVAEPYIKRKAIRHLEKNRIVIFSAGT
;
A
#
# COMPACT_ATOMS: atom_id res chain seq x y z
N MET A 1 0.14 -10.33 14.77
CA MET A 1 -0.15 -10.64 13.44
C MET A 1 -1.20 -11.74 13.24
N GLY A 2 -2.16 -11.90 13.86
CA GLY A 2 -3.12 -12.92 13.65
C GLY A 2 -2.49 -14.29 13.41
N GLU A 3 -3.18 -15.12 12.72
CA GLU A 3 -2.73 -16.48 12.49
C GLU A 3 -1.85 -16.65 11.28
N LYS A 4 -1.73 -15.62 10.46
CA LYS A 4 -0.99 -15.68 9.23
C LYS A 4 0.42 -15.16 9.42
N GLN A 5 1.41 -15.95 9.03
CA GLN A 5 2.79 -15.49 8.98
C GLN A 5 3.04 -14.68 7.71
N PHE A 6 2.39 -15.07 6.62
CA PHE A 6 2.54 -14.42 5.31
C PHE A 6 1.17 -14.04 4.81
N GLY A 7 1.16 -13.08 3.90
CA GLY A 7 -0.08 -12.64 3.29
C GLY A 7 -0.71 -11.49 4.06
N ILE A 8 -1.96 -11.23 3.76
CA ILE A 8 -2.69 -10.07 4.28
C ILE A 8 -3.49 -10.50 5.50
N ASP A 9 -3.34 -9.73 6.58
CA ASP A 9 -4.10 -9.93 7.82
C ASP A 9 -5.15 -8.83 7.89
N ASN A 10 -6.40 -9.19 7.64
CA ASN A 10 -7.49 -8.21 7.55
C ASN A 10 -7.73 -7.47 8.86
N ASN A 11 -7.55 -8.14 9.99
CA ASN A 11 -7.73 -7.48 11.28
C ASN A 11 -6.68 -6.40 11.50
N ARG A 12 -5.45 -6.70 11.12
CA ARG A 12 -4.35 -5.75 11.28
C ARG A 12 -4.51 -4.56 10.37
N ILE A 13 -4.93 -4.80 9.12
CA ILE A 13 -5.19 -3.72 8.19
C ILE A 13 -6.29 -2.82 8.71
N MET A 14 -7.33 -3.38 9.28
CA MET A 14 -8.42 -2.59 9.84
C MET A 14 -7.93 -1.72 10.99
N GLN A 15 -7.07 -2.26 11.86
CA GLN A 15 -6.50 -1.48 12.95
C GLN A 15 -5.70 -0.29 12.43
N TYR A 16 -4.85 -0.52 11.42
CA TYR A 16 -4.09 0.56 10.81
C TYR A 16 -5.01 1.59 10.16
N ALA A 17 -6.04 1.11 9.46
CA ALA A 17 -6.97 2.02 8.77
C ALA A 17 -7.70 2.91 9.77
N GLU A 18 -8.09 2.38 10.91
CA GLU A 18 -8.76 3.16 11.94
C GLU A 18 -7.84 4.21 12.56
N GLU A 19 -6.57 3.86 12.75
CA GLU A 19 -5.58 4.82 13.25
C GLU A 19 -5.35 5.94 12.24
N ILE A 20 -5.24 5.58 10.96
CA ILE A 20 -5.05 6.55 9.88
C ILE A 20 -6.25 7.49 9.80
N LYS A 21 -7.46 6.92 9.89
CA LYS A 21 -8.67 7.74 9.89
C LYS A 21 -8.68 8.73 11.03
N SER A 22 -8.28 8.30 12.20
CA SER A 22 -8.22 9.16 13.38
C SER A 22 -7.30 10.36 13.14
N ILE A 23 -6.13 10.13 12.54
CA ILE A 23 -5.18 11.20 12.23
C ILE A 23 -5.75 12.11 11.15
N SER A 24 -6.33 11.54 10.11
CA SER A 24 -6.90 12.31 9.01
C SER A 24 -8.05 13.19 9.48
N ASP A 25 -8.87 12.67 10.40
CA ASP A 25 -10.00 13.43 10.94
C ASP A 25 -9.56 14.67 11.71
N MET A 26 -8.30 14.72 12.14
CA MET A 26 -7.74 15.91 12.78
C MET A 26 -7.28 16.95 11.76
N GLY A 27 -7.47 16.72 10.48
CA GLY A 27 -7.05 17.63 9.44
C GLY A 27 -5.59 17.51 9.05
N ILE A 28 -4.92 16.45 9.49
CA ILE A 28 -3.51 16.22 9.18
C ILE A 28 -3.41 15.52 7.82
N GLU A 29 -2.50 16.02 6.98
CA GLU A 29 -2.20 15.37 5.70
C GLU A 29 -1.38 14.11 5.95
N VAL A 30 -1.80 12.99 5.36
CA VAL A 30 -1.17 11.69 5.62
C VAL A 30 -0.73 11.04 4.32
N GLY A 31 0.58 10.78 4.22
CA GLY A 31 1.14 9.95 3.15
C GLY A 31 1.68 8.67 3.78
N ILE A 32 1.51 7.56 3.10
CA ILE A 32 1.87 6.25 3.62
C ILE A 32 2.79 5.55 2.63
N VAL A 33 3.93 5.07 3.10
CA VAL A 33 4.79 4.19 2.31
C VAL A 33 4.56 2.78 2.83
N ILE A 34 4.24 1.87 1.93
CA ILE A 34 3.83 0.54 2.32
C ILE A 34 4.83 -0.50 1.84
N GLY A 35 5.10 -1.48 2.68
CA GLY A 35 6.00 -2.57 2.32
C GLY A 35 5.27 -3.76 1.74
N GLY A 36 6.02 -4.69 1.17
CA GLY A 36 5.48 -5.90 0.58
C GLY A 36 6.07 -7.18 1.14
N GLY A 37 6.86 -7.07 2.22
CA GLY A 37 7.63 -8.21 2.71
C GLY A 37 6.79 -9.40 3.15
N ASN A 38 5.59 -9.16 3.69
CA ASN A 38 4.73 -10.24 4.12
C ASN A 38 4.32 -11.15 2.96
N ILE A 39 4.05 -10.56 1.78
CA ILE A 39 3.67 -11.33 0.59
C ILE A 39 4.91 -11.91 -0.08
N PHE A 40 5.93 -11.07 -0.25
CA PHE A 40 7.14 -11.47 -0.96
C PHE A 40 7.86 -12.61 -0.25
N ARG A 41 7.96 -12.54 1.08
CA ARG A 41 8.60 -13.62 1.85
C ARG A 41 7.86 -14.94 1.71
N GLY A 42 6.53 -14.89 1.63
CA GLY A 42 5.76 -16.11 1.41
C GLY A 42 6.07 -16.76 0.08
N VAL A 43 6.15 -15.96 -0.98
CA VAL A 43 6.51 -16.47 -2.30
C VAL A 43 7.92 -17.02 -2.30
N GLN A 44 8.87 -16.30 -1.71
CA GLN A 44 10.25 -16.75 -1.64
C GLN A 44 10.40 -18.06 -0.88
N ALA A 45 9.65 -18.23 0.20
CA ALA A 45 9.74 -19.44 1.02
C ALA A 45 9.31 -20.66 0.22
N GLU A 46 8.39 -20.49 -0.72
CA GLU A 46 7.92 -21.61 -1.53
C GLU A 46 8.84 -21.90 -2.72
N ARG A 47 9.39 -20.85 -3.32
CA ARG A 47 10.05 -20.98 -4.61
C ARG A 47 11.57 -21.15 -4.51
N GLY A 48 12.22 -20.38 -3.65
CA GLY A 48 13.67 -20.41 -3.54
C GLY A 48 14.37 -20.00 -4.82
N GLY A 49 15.66 -19.68 -4.76
CA GLY A 49 16.51 -19.49 -5.93
C GLY A 49 16.00 -18.49 -6.95
N MET A 50 15.28 -17.49 -6.53
CA MET A 50 14.69 -16.52 -7.44
C MET A 50 15.75 -15.57 -7.98
N ASP A 51 15.66 -15.26 -9.28
CA ASP A 51 16.51 -14.25 -9.91
C ASP A 51 16.26 -12.89 -9.26
N ARG A 52 17.35 -12.11 -9.08
CA ARG A 52 17.27 -10.85 -8.36
C ARG A 52 16.33 -9.85 -9.04
N THR A 53 16.42 -9.73 -10.37
CA THR A 53 15.57 -8.79 -11.11
C THR A 53 14.10 -9.14 -10.96
N GLN A 54 13.77 -10.42 -11.11
CA GLN A 54 12.41 -10.86 -10.90
C GLN A 54 11.97 -10.67 -9.47
N GLY A 55 12.87 -10.94 -8.51
CA GLY A 55 12.58 -10.73 -7.10
C GLY A 55 12.26 -9.29 -6.80
N ASP A 56 13.01 -8.35 -7.40
CA ASP A 56 12.76 -6.93 -7.19
C ASP A 56 11.36 -6.55 -7.72
N TYR A 57 11.00 -7.01 -8.91
CA TYR A 57 9.67 -6.73 -9.45
C TYR A 57 8.58 -7.35 -8.59
N MET A 58 8.77 -8.55 -8.13
CA MET A 58 7.79 -9.19 -7.27
C MET A 58 7.63 -8.43 -5.94
N GLY A 59 8.73 -7.91 -5.42
CA GLY A 59 8.67 -7.07 -4.23
C GLY A 59 7.88 -5.80 -4.47
N MET A 60 8.10 -5.14 -5.61
CA MET A 60 7.33 -3.95 -5.97
C MET A 60 5.85 -4.26 -6.11
N LEU A 61 5.53 -5.36 -6.80
CA LEU A 61 4.14 -5.77 -6.97
C LEU A 61 3.50 -6.13 -5.63
N ALA A 62 4.26 -6.71 -4.72
CA ALA A 62 3.75 -7.02 -3.39
C ALA A 62 3.35 -5.75 -2.63
N THR A 63 4.10 -4.65 -2.79
CA THR A 63 3.71 -3.37 -2.17
C THR A 63 2.40 -2.87 -2.76
N ILE A 64 2.20 -3.06 -4.06
CA ILE A 64 0.96 -2.63 -4.71
C ILE A 64 -0.22 -3.44 -4.19
N ILE A 65 -0.05 -4.75 -4.02
CA ILE A 65 -1.10 -5.60 -3.46
C ILE A 65 -1.50 -5.12 -2.06
N ASN A 66 -0.51 -4.87 -1.22
CA ASN A 66 -0.78 -4.36 0.13
C ASN A 66 -1.42 -2.98 0.07
N GLY A 67 -0.98 -2.14 -0.87
CA GLY A 67 -1.55 -0.81 -1.05
C GLY A 67 -3.01 -0.86 -1.44
N LEU A 68 -3.37 -1.78 -2.33
CA LEU A 68 -4.77 -1.98 -2.74
C LEU A 68 -5.62 -2.44 -1.56
N ALA A 69 -5.08 -3.35 -0.75
CA ALA A 69 -5.81 -3.85 0.42
C ALA A 69 -6.07 -2.72 1.42
N LEU A 70 -5.07 -1.89 1.67
CA LEU A 70 -5.22 -0.76 2.59
C LEU A 70 -6.18 0.28 2.03
N GLN A 71 -6.08 0.59 0.74
CA GLN A 71 -6.98 1.52 0.08
C GLN A 71 -8.43 1.06 0.20
N ASN A 72 -8.67 -0.20 -0.09
CA ASN A 72 -10.01 -0.76 0.01
C ASN A 72 -10.56 -0.63 1.42
N THR A 73 -9.73 -0.94 2.41
CA THR A 73 -10.16 -0.89 3.80
C THR A 73 -10.45 0.55 4.24
N LEU A 74 -9.60 1.50 3.84
CA LEU A 74 -9.81 2.91 4.17
C LEU A 74 -11.07 3.44 3.52
N GLU A 75 -11.31 3.11 2.26
CA GLU A 75 -12.49 3.59 1.57
C GLU A 75 -13.76 2.98 2.13
N ASN A 76 -13.69 1.75 2.63
CA ASN A 76 -14.84 1.13 3.29
C ASN A 76 -15.23 1.84 4.59
N ILE A 77 -14.30 2.54 5.23
CA ILE A 77 -14.62 3.36 6.40
C ILE A 77 -14.67 4.84 6.03
N GLU A 78 -14.90 5.12 4.76
CA GLU A 78 -15.20 6.46 4.23
C GLU A 78 -14.02 7.44 4.31
N VAL A 79 -12.81 6.93 4.14
CA VAL A 79 -11.61 7.76 4.08
C VAL A 79 -11.16 7.83 2.63
N PRO A 80 -11.22 9.00 1.97
CA PRO A 80 -10.78 9.12 0.58
C PRO A 80 -9.31 8.81 0.46
N THR A 81 -8.95 7.94 -0.47
CA THR A 81 -7.60 7.42 -0.59
C THR A 81 -7.19 7.34 -2.05
N ARG A 82 -5.92 7.61 -2.32
CA ARG A 82 -5.34 7.45 -3.65
C ARG A 82 -4.09 6.60 -3.52
N LEU A 83 -4.00 5.60 -4.39
CA LEU A 83 -2.82 4.72 -4.47
C LEU A 83 -1.98 5.17 -5.65
N GLN A 84 -0.71 5.46 -5.41
CA GLN A 84 0.24 5.81 -6.45
C GLN A 84 1.33 4.78 -6.53
N SER A 85 1.86 4.56 -7.73
CA SER A 85 2.87 3.55 -7.99
C SER A 85 4.02 4.14 -8.79
N ALA A 86 5.24 3.75 -8.44
CA ALA A 86 6.43 4.14 -9.19
C ALA A 86 6.59 3.35 -10.49
N ILE A 87 5.92 2.20 -10.62
CA ILE A 87 5.89 1.46 -11.88
C ILE A 87 4.49 1.58 -12.50
N ASN A 88 4.41 1.44 -13.82
CA ASN A 88 3.15 1.61 -14.53
C ASN A 88 2.24 0.42 -14.33
N VAL A 89 1.17 0.64 -13.59
CA VAL A 89 0.08 -0.33 -13.39
C VAL A 89 -1.23 0.45 -13.43
N ASN A 90 -1.42 1.23 -14.47
CA ASN A 90 -2.46 2.27 -14.54
C ASN A 90 -3.86 1.79 -14.27
N GLN A 91 -4.13 0.51 -14.45
CA GLN A 91 -5.45 -0.04 -14.20
C GLN A 91 -5.77 -0.16 -12.71
N VAL A 92 -4.76 -0.18 -11.85
CA VAL A 92 -4.99 -0.39 -10.42
C VAL A 92 -4.45 0.73 -9.55
N ALA A 93 -3.47 1.51 -10.06
CA ALA A 93 -2.86 2.58 -9.29
C ALA A 93 -2.45 3.70 -10.23
N GLU A 94 -2.52 4.91 -9.73
CA GLU A 94 -2.13 6.11 -10.44
C GLU A 94 -0.60 6.17 -10.51
N PRO A 95 -0.01 6.60 -11.66
CA PRO A 95 1.44 6.79 -11.69
C PRO A 95 1.85 7.84 -10.67
N TYR A 96 3.00 7.62 -10.02
CA TYR A 96 3.49 8.59 -9.06
C TYR A 96 3.87 9.88 -9.79
N ILE A 97 3.23 10.97 -9.44
CA ILE A 97 3.55 12.32 -9.90
C ILE A 97 3.46 13.21 -8.67
N LYS A 98 4.57 13.82 -8.31
CA LYS A 98 4.68 14.60 -7.08
C LYS A 98 3.58 15.64 -6.96
N ARG A 99 3.33 16.38 -8.04
CA ARG A 99 2.33 17.43 -8.06
C ARG A 99 0.93 16.89 -7.75
N LYS A 100 0.62 15.71 -8.27
CA LYS A 100 -0.67 15.09 -7.99
C LYS A 100 -0.78 14.60 -6.55
N ALA A 101 0.32 14.05 -6.02
CA ALA A 101 0.34 13.61 -4.64
C ALA A 101 0.07 14.79 -3.70
N ILE A 102 0.72 15.91 -3.95
CA ILE A 102 0.52 17.12 -3.13
C ILE A 102 -0.94 17.58 -3.21
N ARG A 103 -1.51 17.57 -4.42
CA ARG A 103 -2.90 17.98 -4.59
C ARG A 103 -3.86 17.07 -3.83
N HIS A 104 -3.61 15.77 -3.85
CA HIS A 104 -4.44 14.84 -3.07
C HIS A 104 -4.35 15.15 -1.58
N LEU A 105 -3.14 15.38 -1.09
CA LEU A 105 -2.94 15.70 0.32
C LEU A 105 -3.64 17.01 0.70
N GLU A 106 -3.57 18.00 -0.15
CA GLU A 106 -4.23 19.30 0.10
C GLU A 106 -5.75 19.14 0.17
N LYS A 107 -6.30 18.14 -0.50
CA LYS A 107 -7.73 17.83 -0.45
C LYS A 107 -8.06 16.84 0.66
N ASN A 108 -7.13 16.63 1.56
CA ASN A 108 -7.26 15.74 2.71
C ASN A 108 -7.55 14.29 2.31
N ARG A 109 -6.99 13.85 1.19
CA ARG A 109 -7.01 12.45 0.79
C ARG A 109 -5.75 11.77 1.32
N ILE A 110 -5.90 10.54 1.74
CA ILE A 110 -4.74 9.72 2.09
C ILE A 110 -4.05 9.32 0.79
N VAL A 111 -2.73 9.42 0.75
CA VAL A 111 -1.96 8.96 -0.42
C VAL A 111 -1.09 7.79 0.01
N ILE A 112 -1.23 6.67 -0.68
CA ILE A 112 -0.40 5.49 -0.45
C ILE A 112 0.59 5.40 -1.59
N PHE A 113 1.88 5.33 -1.25
CA PHE A 113 2.96 5.23 -2.22
C PHE A 113 3.45 3.78 -2.27
N SER A 114 3.52 3.22 -3.47
CA SER A 114 3.92 1.83 -3.66
C SER A 114 4.99 1.72 -4.74
N ALA A 115 5.69 0.59 -4.72
CA ALA A 115 6.71 0.23 -5.70
C ALA A 115 7.85 1.24 -5.80
N GLY A 116 8.12 1.98 -4.74
CA GLY A 116 9.10 3.06 -4.76
C GLY A 116 10.53 2.65 -4.50
N THR A 117 10.78 1.38 -4.22
CA THR A 117 12.16 0.95 -3.91
C THR A 117 12.55 -0.29 -4.65
#